data_204b584cabcaa4f25ab45c671a909f16
#
_entry.id   204b584cabcaa4f25ab45c671a909f16
#
_cell.length_a   1.000
_cell.length_b   1.000
_cell.length_c   1.000
_cell.angle_alpha   90.00
_cell.angle_beta   90.00
_cell.angle_gamma   90.00
#
_symmetry.space_group_name_H-M   'P 1'
#
loop_
_entity.id
_entity.type
_entity.pdbx_description
1 polymer ?
#
loop_
_entity_poly.entity_id
_entity_poly.type
_entity_poly.pdbx_seq_one_letter_code
_entity_poly.pdbx_strand_id
1 'polypeptide(L)'
;FMQRHYGERVGMPVQSWVLWTSPYKKGILEDYVSGNAVTRLYKEYTKEELPAYRIAELARSGDKMALQVWDVFAQALAHALSWTVNITDPEIVIIGGSVLKSSDLYWDKAEWLFRKFICRSADRHITLLPAALGDNAGFIGAAALILK
;
A
#
# COMPACT_ATOMS: atom_id res chain seq x y z
N PHE A 1 -2.44 -7.52 -23.76
CA PHE A 1 -2.58 -8.21 -22.45
C PHE A 1 -3.03 -7.25 -21.33
N MET A 2 -2.57 -6.02 -21.33
CA MET A 2 -3.02 -4.98 -20.39
C MET A 2 -4.50 -4.58 -20.56
N GLN A 3 -5.00 -4.50 -21.78
CA GLN A 3 -6.38 -4.08 -22.06
C GLN A 3 -7.47 -5.03 -21.51
N ARG A 4 -7.23 -6.34 -21.43
CA ARG A 4 -8.20 -7.30 -20.89
C ARG A 4 -8.48 -7.12 -19.39
N HIS A 5 -7.46 -6.79 -18.59
CA HIS A 5 -7.65 -6.60 -17.15
C HIS A 5 -8.41 -5.32 -16.80
N TYR A 6 -8.30 -4.29 -17.62
CA TYR A 6 -9.02 -3.03 -17.43
C TYR A 6 -10.51 -3.14 -17.79
N GLY A 7 -10.89 -3.99 -18.76
CA GLY A 7 -12.27 -4.15 -19.21
C GLY A 7 -13.14 -5.01 -18.31
N GLU A 8 -12.57 -5.99 -17.63
CA GLU A 8 -13.34 -6.98 -16.85
C GLU A 8 -13.60 -6.59 -15.39
N ARG A 9 -12.78 -5.72 -14.80
CA ARG A 9 -12.97 -5.25 -13.42
C ARG A 9 -13.92 -4.07 -13.28
N VAL A 10 -14.39 -3.49 -14.39
CA VAL A 10 -14.95 -2.17 -14.30
C VAL A 10 -16.17 -1.99 -15.19
N GLY A 11 -17.32 -2.02 -14.60
CA GLY A 11 -18.43 -1.17 -15.04
C GLY A 11 -18.17 0.32 -14.74
N MET A 12 -16.89 0.74 -14.64
CA MET A 12 -16.49 2.14 -14.44
C MET A 12 -16.02 2.74 -15.75
N PRO A 13 -16.46 3.96 -16.08
CA PRO A 13 -15.98 4.64 -17.28
C PRO A 13 -14.46 4.78 -17.22
N VAL A 14 -13.78 4.59 -18.35
CA VAL A 14 -12.33 4.64 -18.59
C VAL A 14 -11.65 5.94 -18.07
N GLN A 15 -12.42 6.90 -17.61
CA GLN A 15 -11.97 8.23 -17.16
C GLN A 15 -11.68 8.36 -15.66
N SER A 16 -11.99 7.36 -14.83
CA SER A 16 -11.64 7.40 -13.41
C SER A 16 -10.29 6.72 -13.19
N TRP A 17 -9.22 7.45 -13.37
CA TRP A 17 -7.88 7.05 -12.92
C TRP A 17 -7.86 6.99 -11.40
N VAL A 18 -8.14 5.81 -10.86
CA VAL A 18 -7.99 5.56 -9.43
C VAL A 18 -6.53 5.17 -9.20
N LEU A 19 -5.87 5.78 -8.25
CA LEU A 19 -4.45 5.53 -7.93
C LEU A 19 -4.13 4.03 -7.86
N TRP A 20 -5.00 3.24 -7.25
CA TRP A 20 -4.83 1.80 -7.04
C TRP A 20 -4.79 0.99 -8.32
N THR A 21 -5.47 1.43 -9.37
CA THR A 21 -5.50 0.79 -10.69
C THR A 21 -4.42 1.31 -11.63
N SER A 22 -3.58 2.23 -11.18
CA SER A 22 -2.45 2.75 -11.97
C SER A 22 -1.48 1.62 -12.32
N PRO A 23 -0.98 1.58 -13.57
CA PRO A 23 0.01 0.59 -13.98
C PRO A 23 1.24 0.63 -13.10
N TYR A 24 1.65 -0.50 -12.56
CA TYR A 24 2.85 -0.63 -11.76
C TYR A 24 3.51 -1.99 -12.01
N LYS A 25 4.79 -2.00 -12.39
CA LYS A 25 5.53 -3.22 -12.75
C LYS A 25 4.75 -4.10 -13.75
N LYS A 26 4.41 -5.33 -13.39
CA LYS A 26 3.69 -6.31 -14.24
C LYS A 26 2.16 -6.30 -14.05
N GLY A 27 1.62 -5.35 -13.30
CA GLY A 27 0.21 -5.26 -12.97
C GLY A 27 -0.23 -3.84 -12.64
N ILE A 28 -1.05 -3.73 -11.62
CA ILE A 28 -1.52 -2.44 -11.08
C ILE A 28 -0.95 -2.22 -9.67
N LEU A 29 -1.01 -1.01 -9.18
CA LEU A 29 -0.44 -0.66 -7.88
C LEU A 29 -1.03 -1.49 -6.72
N GLU A 30 -2.35 -1.76 -6.74
CA GLU A 30 -3.02 -2.60 -5.73
C GLU A 30 -2.44 -4.01 -5.65
N ASP A 31 -1.92 -4.54 -6.75
CA ASP A 31 -1.26 -5.84 -6.78
C ASP A 31 0.06 -5.87 -5.97
N TYR A 32 0.51 -4.74 -5.47
CA TYR A 32 1.76 -4.60 -4.70
C TYR A 32 1.59 -3.93 -3.35
N VAL A 33 0.45 -3.26 -3.09
CA VAL A 33 0.19 -2.48 -1.87
C VAL A 33 -1.11 -2.92 -1.19
N SER A 34 -1.23 -4.21 -0.91
CA SER A 34 -2.36 -4.78 -0.18
C SER A 34 -1.95 -6.03 0.59
N GLY A 35 -2.77 -6.46 1.56
CA GLY A 35 -2.53 -7.74 2.24
C GLY A 35 -2.54 -8.93 1.28
N ASN A 36 -3.42 -8.91 0.27
CA ASN A 36 -3.48 -9.92 -0.79
C ASN A 36 -2.22 -9.91 -1.65
N ALA A 37 -1.63 -8.74 -1.88
CA ALA A 37 -0.36 -8.61 -2.59
C ALA A 37 0.78 -9.35 -1.89
N VAL A 38 0.85 -9.24 -0.56
CA VAL A 38 1.86 -9.96 0.25
C VAL A 38 1.74 -11.47 0.05
N THR A 39 0.52 -12.03 0.18
CA THR A 39 0.26 -13.47 -0.04
C THR A 39 0.63 -13.89 -1.47
N ARG A 40 0.21 -13.12 -2.47
CA ARG A 40 0.49 -13.41 -3.87
C ARG A 40 1.98 -13.39 -4.19
N LEU A 41 2.69 -12.37 -3.76
CA LEU A 41 4.14 -12.24 -3.99
C LEU A 41 4.92 -13.37 -3.32
N TYR A 42 4.55 -13.73 -2.10
CA TYR A 42 5.19 -14.84 -1.40
C TYR A 42 5.00 -16.17 -2.15
N LYS A 43 3.76 -16.43 -2.62
CA LYS A 43 3.45 -17.59 -3.46
C LYS A 43 4.23 -17.61 -4.79
N GLU A 44 4.44 -16.44 -5.41
CA GLU A 44 5.25 -16.34 -6.62
C GLU A 44 6.71 -16.76 -6.37
N TYR A 45 7.27 -16.40 -5.22
CA TYR A 45 8.67 -16.66 -4.89
C TYR A 45 8.91 -18.06 -4.35
N THR A 46 8.01 -18.59 -3.53
CA THR A 46 8.22 -19.86 -2.80
C THR A 46 7.38 -21.01 -3.31
N LYS A 47 6.33 -20.75 -4.09
CA LYS A 47 5.26 -21.68 -4.48
C LYS A 47 4.34 -22.08 -3.33
N GLU A 48 4.55 -21.55 -2.13
CA GLU A 48 3.70 -21.75 -0.97
C GLU A 48 2.71 -20.62 -0.81
N GLU A 49 1.47 -20.95 -0.44
CA GLU A 49 0.43 -19.96 -0.19
C GLU A 49 0.22 -19.81 1.32
N LEU A 50 0.64 -18.66 1.84
CA LEU A 50 0.49 -18.32 3.25
C LEU A 50 -0.26 -17.00 3.40
N PRO A 51 -1.07 -16.85 4.45
CA PRO A 51 -1.71 -15.56 4.75
C PRO A 51 -0.67 -14.52 5.19
N ALA A 52 -0.95 -13.24 4.93
CA ALA A 52 0.00 -12.14 5.15
C ALA A 52 0.56 -12.10 6.59
N TYR A 53 -0.24 -12.44 7.60
CA TYR A 53 0.23 -12.46 8.99
C TYR A 53 1.31 -13.53 9.24
N ARG A 54 1.19 -14.72 8.60
CA ARG A 54 2.23 -15.77 8.69
C ARG A 54 3.51 -15.35 7.98
N ILE A 55 3.38 -14.69 6.84
CA ILE A 55 4.53 -14.14 6.10
C ILE A 55 5.23 -13.06 6.95
N ALA A 56 4.47 -12.27 7.71
CA ALA A 56 5.05 -11.30 8.65
C ALA A 56 5.82 -11.97 9.79
N GLU A 57 5.29 -13.07 10.35
CA GLU A 57 6.00 -13.86 11.37
C GLU A 57 7.31 -14.45 10.83
N LEU A 58 7.28 -15.01 9.61
CA LEU A 58 8.47 -15.52 8.94
C LEU A 58 9.51 -14.41 8.70
N ALA A 59 9.08 -13.23 8.26
CA ALA A 59 9.99 -12.10 8.08
C ALA A 59 10.64 -11.68 9.40
N ARG A 60 9.89 -11.63 10.51
CA ARG A 60 10.42 -11.33 11.85
C ARG A 60 11.40 -12.40 12.34
N SER A 61 11.24 -13.65 11.90
CA SER A 61 12.20 -14.73 12.19
C SER A 61 13.42 -14.75 11.26
N GLY A 62 13.49 -13.82 10.29
CA GLY A 62 14.63 -13.68 9.38
C GLY A 62 14.52 -14.46 8.07
N ASP A 63 13.33 -14.97 7.71
CA ASP A 63 13.14 -15.63 6.42
C ASP A 63 13.39 -14.64 5.26
N LYS A 64 14.31 -15.02 4.36
CA LYS A 64 14.77 -14.15 3.28
C LYS A 64 13.69 -13.84 2.25
N MET A 65 12.83 -14.82 1.93
CA MET A 65 11.79 -14.62 0.93
C MET A 65 10.67 -13.75 1.49
N ALA A 66 10.30 -13.95 2.75
CA ALA A 66 9.34 -13.11 3.43
C ALA A 66 9.84 -11.66 3.54
N LEU A 67 11.11 -11.45 3.93
CA LEU A 67 11.73 -10.12 3.96
C LEU A 67 11.72 -9.45 2.58
N GLN A 68 12.02 -10.21 1.52
CA GLN A 68 12.00 -9.70 0.15
C GLN A 68 10.59 -9.26 -0.28
N VAL A 69 9.54 -9.96 0.13
CA VAL A 69 8.14 -9.59 -0.13
C VAL A 69 7.82 -8.24 0.52
N TRP A 70 8.17 -8.07 1.81
CA TRP A 70 7.94 -6.81 2.51
C TRP A 70 8.77 -5.66 1.94
N ASP A 71 9.93 -5.97 1.39
CA ASP A 71 10.77 -5.03 0.67
C ASP A 71 10.09 -4.49 -0.60
N VAL A 72 9.51 -5.39 -1.39
CA VAL A 72 8.72 -5.02 -2.58
C VAL A 72 7.49 -4.22 -2.21
N PHE A 73 6.82 -4.60 -1.12
CA PHE A 73 5.68 -3.84 -0.57
C PHE A 73 6.09 -2.41 -0.19
N ALA A 74 7.18 -2.25 0.55
CA ALA A 74 7.69 -0.93 0.97
C ALA A 74 7.99 -0.02 -0.23
N GLN A 75 8.62 -0.57 -1.28
CA GLN A 75 8.89 0.18 -2.51
C GLN A 75 7.60 0.63 -3.21
N ALA A 76 6.63 -0.26 -3.34
CA ALA A 76 5.36 0.06 -3.98
C ALA A 76 4.56 1.10 -3.19
N LEU A 77 4.54 0.99 -1.86
CA LEU A 77 3.91 1.98 -0.98
C LEU A 77 4.57 3.35 -1.13
N ALA A 78 5.90 3.40 -1.16
CA ALA A 78 6.63 4.65 -1.35
C ALA A 78 6.28 5.34 -2.69
N HIS A 79 6.13 4.57 -3.77
CA HIS A 79 5.66 5.10 -5.05
C HIS A 79 4.23 5.62 -4.97
N ALA A 80 3.31 4.86 -4.35
CA ALA A 80 1.93 5.29 -4.17
C ALA A 80 1.83 6.62 -3.42
N LEU A 81 2.56 6.71 -2.30
CA LEU A 81 2.63 7.92 -1.48
C LEU A 81 3.22 9.11 -2.26
N SER A 82 4.31 8.88 -2.99
CA SER A 82 4.96 9.95 -3.77
C SER A 82 4.06 10.47 -4.89
N TRP A 83 3.33 9.61 -5.60
CA TRP A 83 2.38 10.03 -6.61
C TRP A 83 1.24 10.85 -6.01
N THR A 84 0.67 10.38 -4.89
CA THR A 84 -0.37 11.12 -4.18
C THR A 84 0.12 12.52 -3.77
N VAL A 85 1.25 12.58 -3.09
CA VAL A 85 1.80 13.81 -2.54
C VAL A 85 2.20 14.80 -3.64
N ASN A 86 2.86 14.33 -4.69
CA ASN A 86 3.28 15.19 -5.80
C ASN A 86 2.09 15.79 -6.58
N ILE A 87 0.91 15.18 -6.53
CA ILE A 87 -0.30 15.67 -7.21
C ILE A 87 -1.14 16.53 -6.28
N THR A 88 -1.30 16.15 -5.00
CA THR A 88 -2.26 16.78 -4.09
C THR A 88 -1.64 17.76 -3.10
N ASP A 89 -0.31 17.75 -2.96
CA ASP A 89 0.48 18.58 -2.02
C ASP A 89 -0.12 18.68 -0.60
N PRO A 90 -0.39 17.55 0.07
CA PRO A 90 -1.01 17.54 1.39
C PRO A 90 0.01 17.84 2.48
N GLU A 91 -0.43 18.37 3.63
CA GLU A 91 0.41 18.55 4.82
C GLU A 91 0.59 17.23 5.62
N ILE A 92 -0.45 16.39 5.60
CA ILE A 92 -0.51 15.14 6.36
C ILE A 92 -1.06 14.02 5.46
N VAL A 93 -0.43 12.85 5.51
CA VAL A 93 -0.93 11.62 4.90
C VAL A 93 -1.17 10.59 5.99
N ILE A 94 -2.41 10.13 6.09
CA ILE A 94 -2.80 9.09 7.06
C ILE A 94 -2.92 7.76 6.31
N ILE A 95 -2.16 6.76 6.73
CA ILE A 95 -2.15 5.43 6.14
C ILE A 95 -2.97 4.50 7.03
N GLY A 96 -3.97 3.85 6.46
CA GLY A 96 -4.85 2.91 7.15
C GLY A 96 -4.84 1.51 6.54
N GLY A 97 -5.51 0.59 7.20
CA GLY A 97 -5.72 -0.79 6.75
C GLY A 97 -5.01 -1.84 7.61
N SER A 98 -5.42 -3.11 7.43
CA SER A 98 -4.94 -4.24 8.26
C SER A 98 -3.43 -4.50 8.15
N VAL A 99 -2.79 -4.05 7.06
CA VAL A 99 -1.34 -4.21 6.83
C VAL A 99 -0.52 -3.39 7.82
N LEU A 100 -1.10 -2.36 8.46
CA LEU A 100 -0.43 -1.61 9.53
C LEU A 100 0.02 -2.49 10.71
N LYS A 101 -0.61 -3.64 10.93
CA LYS A 101 -0.18 -4.61 11.96
C LYS A 101 1.22 -5.19 11.71
N SER A 102 1.76 -4.96 10.52
CA SER A 102 3.11 -5.37 10.11
C SER A 102 3.98 -4.19 9.71
N SER A 103 3.65 -2.98 10.18
CA SER A 103 4.37 -1.75 9.84
C SER A 103 5.85 -1.79 10.21
N ASP A 104 6.20 -2.51 11.27
CA ASP A 104 7.58 -2.79 11.69
C ASP A 104 8.46 -3.40 10.58
N LEU A 105 7.88 -4.05 9.58
CA LEU A 105 8.60 -4.70 8.50
C LEU A 105 8.84 -3.81 7.26
N TYR A 106 8.10 -2.72 7.13
CA TYR A 106 8.15 -1.94 5.90
C TYR A 106 8.14 -0.42 6.07
N TRP A 107 7.69 0.11 7.24
CA TRP A 107 7.42 1.54 7.40
C TRP A 107 8.66 2.39 7.18
N ASP A 108 9.73 2.13 7.90
CA ASP A 108 10.97 2.94 7.84
C ASP A 108 11.54 2.97 6.42
N LYS A 109 11.53 1.83 5.74
CA LYS A 109 11.99 1.74 4.36
C LYS A 109 11.07 2.47 3.40
N ALA A 110 9.74 2.32 3.56
CA ALA A 110 8.76 3.02 2.72
C ALA A 110 8.88 4.53 2.90
N GLU A 111 9.00 5.02 4.12
CA GLU A 111 9.19 6.45 4.40
C GLU A 111 10.50 6.98 3.82
N TRP A 112 11.61 6.27 4.02
CA TRP A 112 12.90 6.66 3.46
C TRP A 112 12.87 6.75 1.92
N LEU A 113 12.26 5.78 1.24
CA LEU A 113 12.08 5.79 -0.22
C LEU A 113 11.13 6.90 -0.66
N PHE A 114 10.02 7.09 0.05
CA PHE A 114 9.07 8.16 -0.21
C PHE A 114 9.76 9.53 -0.20
N ARG A 115 10.59 9.83 0.82
CA ARG A 115 11.34 11.08 0.90
C ARG A 115 12.29 11.29 -0.28
N LYS A 116 12.74 10.21 -0.94
CA LYS A 116 13.55 10.31 -2.17
C LYS A 116 12.74 10.53 -3.43
N PHE A 117 11.48 10.11 -3.45
CA PHE A 117 10.62 10.14 -4.64
C PHE A 117 9.76 11.41 -4.73
N ILE A 118 9.57 12.13 -3.65
CA ILE A 118 8.85 13.41 -3.68
C ILE A 118 9.70 14.50 -4.35
N CYS A 119 9.02 15.44 -5.02
CA CYS A 119 9.68 16.59 -5.62
C CYS A 119 10.31 17.48 -4.54
N ARG A 120 11.49 18.06 -4.81
CA ARG A 120 12.17 18.96 -3.87
C ARG A 120 11.34 20.19 -3.47
N SER A 121 10.46 20.66 -4.34
CA SER A 121 9.50 21.72 -4.03
C SER A 121 8.44 21.29 -3.02
N ALA A 122 8.18 19.98 -2.94
CA ALA A 122 7.33 19.35 -1.94
C ALA A 122 8.13 18.88 -0.70
N ASP A 123 9.39 19.28 -0.56
CA ASP A 123 10.24 19.01 0.62
C ASP A 123 9.77 19.84 1.85
N ARG A 124 8.46 20.01 1.91
CA ARG A 124 7.75 20.44 3.08
C ARG A 124 7.76 19.30 4.07
N HIS A 125 7.64 19.61 5.34
CA HIS A 125 7.51 18.63 6.42
C HIS A 125 6.18 17.88 6.31
N ILE A 126 6.03 17.07 5.23
CA ILE A 126 4.87 16.19 5.07
C ILE A 126 4.95 15.11 6.15
N THR A 127 3.93 15.04 6.97
CA THR A 127 3.85 14.07 8.04
C THR A 127 3.12 12.82 7.55
N LEU A 128 3.79 11.65 7.64
CA LEU A 128 3.15 10.36 7.45
C LEU A 128 2.73 9.81 8.80
N LEU A 129 1.46 9.45 8.96
CA LEU A 129 0.92 8.92 10.20
C LEU A 129 0.17 7.60 9.94
N PRO A 130 0.33 6.61 10.82
CA PRO A 130 -0.57 5.47 10.85
C PRO A 130 -1.93 5.90 11.37
N ALA A 131 -3.01 5.31 10.83
CA ALA A 131 -4.37 5.58 11.30
C ALA A 131 -4.55 5.09 12.75
N ALA A 132 -4.95 5.99 13.64
CA ALA A 132 -5.11 5.72 15.07
C ALA A 132 -6.29 4.79 15.39
N LEU A 133 -7.33 4.76 14.54
CA LEU A 133 -8.55 3.99 14.79
C LEU A 133 -8.47 2.51 14.35
N GLY A 134 -7.37 2.13 13.68
CA GLY A 134 -7.13 0.75 13.22
C GLY A 134 -8.32 0.17 12.44
N ASP A 135 -8.69 -1.08 12.75
CA ASP A 135 -9.78 -1.81 12.10
C ASP A 135 -11.18 -1.18 12.39
N ASN A 136 -11.29 -0.33 13.41
CA ASN A 136 -12.56 0.31 13.81
C ASN A 136 -12.87 1.60 13.03
N ALA A 137 -11.95 2.08 12.19
CA ALA A 137 -12.10 3.35 11.47
C ALA A 137 -13.40 3.42 10.66
N GLY A 138 -13.77 2.31 9.99
CA GLY A 138 -15.00 2.22 9.20
C GLY A 138 -16.26 2.31 10.05
N PHE A 139 -16.30 1.59 11.19
CA PHE A 139 -17.44 1.62 12.12
C PHE A 139 -17.62 2.99 12.78
N ILE A 140 -16.52 3.60 13.21
CA ILE A 140 -16.55 4.93 13.84
C ILE A 140 -16.96 5.99 12.80
N GLY A 141 -16.46 5.90 11.57
CA GLY A 141 -16.86 6.78 10.48
C GLY A 141 -18.35 6.66 10.14
N ALA A 142 -18.87 5.43 10.05
CA ALA A 142 -20.31 5.19 9.82
C ALA A 142 -21.18 5.73 10.97
N ALA A 143 -20.77 5.51 12.22
CA ALA A 143 -21.48 6.04 13.39
C ALA A 143 -21.48 7.57 13.41
N ALA A 144 -20.37 8.21 13.04
CA ALA A 144 -20.26 9.67 12.98
C ALA A 144 -21.20 10.32 11.95
N LEU A 145 -21.58 9.58 10.89
CA LEU A 145 -22.54 10.06 9.89
C LEU A 145 -23.99 10.09 10.43
N ILE A 146 -24.29 9.25 11.40
CA ILE A 146 -25.64 9.13 11.99
C ILE A 146 -25.83 10.13 13.15
N LEU A 147 -24.73 10.52 13.80
CA LEU A 147 -24.73 11.41 14.97
C LEU A 147 -24.75 12.91 14.61
N LYS A 148 -24.92 13.24 13.32
CA LYS A 148 -25.23 14.59 12.84
C LYS A 148 -26.73 14.78 12.75
#